data_f80f73571f419fff9b71ef70837a76de
#
_entry.id   f80f73571f419fff9b71ef70837a76de
#
_cell.length_a   1.000
_cell.length_b   1.000
_cell.length_c   1.000
_cell.angle_alpha   90.00
_cell.angle_beta   90.00
_cell.angle_gamma   90.00
#
_symmetry.space_group_name_H-M   'P 1'
#
loop_
_entity.id
_entity.type
_entity.pdbx_description
1 polymer ?
#
loop_
_entity_poly.entity_id
_entity_poly.type
_entity_poly.pdbx_seq_one_letter_code
_entity_poly.pdbx_strand_id
1 'polypeptide(L)'
;QYFYSKKQEKIPTGTCLILITPDSERTMVTFLGTAGKINENDININAVKKSELLFLEGYLWDEGEPRRAFDTAISNSNKVAMSLSDLFCVERHKEHFLELVKNKLDITFTNEQEIMSLINSKKFEDVIEFSKKIRKLVVITRGEKGALAIKNNEVFETTSPRNLKIKDLTVAGDLFASGFLHGYLNEKSLKESLIKGTEMSSKVIQIIGARIN
;
A
#
# COMPACT_ATOMS: atom_id res chain seq x y z
N GLN A 1 -0.32 -19.90 1.46
CA GLN A 1 -0.62 -20.71 0.27
C GLN A 1 -0.40 -19.86 -0.98
N TYR A 2 0.22 -20.44 -2.04
CA TYR A 2 0.48 -19.75 -3.31
C TYR A 2 -0.48 -20.27 -4.37
N PHE A 3 -1.06 -19.35 -5.15
CA PHE A 3 -2.02 -19.63 -6.23
C PHE A 3 -1.47 -19.14 -7.57
N TYR A 4 -0.26 -19.55 -7.92
CA TYR A 4 0.33 -19.20 -9.20
C TYR A 4 0.91 -20.43 -9.89
N SER A 5 1.01 -20.37 -11.22
CA SER A 5 1.71 -21.37 -12.04
C SER A 5 3.05 -20.82 -12.49
N LYS A 6 4.09 -21.64 -12.38
CA LYS A 6 5.40 -21.30 -12.98
C LYS A 6 5.25 -21.22 -14.50
N LYS A 7 5.63 -20.09 -15.05
CA LYS A 7 5.69 -19.89 -16.50
C LYS A 7 7.12 -20.04 -16.97
N GLN A 8 7.32 -20.72 -18.12
CA GLN A 8 8.61 -20.71 -18.83
C GLN A 8 8.57 -19.54 -19.80
N GLU A 9 9.22 -18.45 -19.44
CA GLU A 9 9.31 -17.24 -20.26
C GLU A 9 10.78 -16.90 -20.53
N LYS A 10 11.01 -16.20 -21.67
CA LYS A 10 12.34 -15.69 -22.00
C LYS A 10 12.78 -14.55 -21.07
N ILE A 11 11.81 -13.85 -20.49
CA ILE A 11 12.06 -12.75 -19.55
C ILE A 11 12.16 -13.33 -18.14
N PRO A 12 13.22 -13.01 -17.39
CA PRO A 12 13.39 -13.52 -16.02
C PRO A 12 12.39 -12.89 -15.06
N THR A 13 12.31 -13.43 -13.85
CA THR A 13 11.60 -12.81 -12.73
C THR A 13 12.15 -11.43 -12.41
N GLY A 14 11.37 -10.63 -11.73
CA GLY A 14 11.78 -9.28 -11.32
C GLY A 14 13.03 -9.28 -10.44
N THR A 15 13.84 -8.26 -10.60
CA THR A 15 15.02 -7.98 -9.78
C THR A 15 15.06 -6.52 -9.37
N CYS A 16 15.59 -6.25 -8.19
CA CYS A 16 15.76 -4.88 -7.69
C CYS A 16 17.12 -4.74 -7.03
N LEU A 17 17.91 -3.75 -7.48
CA LEU A 17 19.10 -3.30 -6.80
C LEU A 17 18.71 -2.13 -5.89
N ILE A 18 18.95 -2.28 -4.59
CA ILE A 18 18.62 -1.26 -3.59
C ILE A 18 19.91 -0.67 -3.05
N LEU A 19 20.09 0.63 -3.23
CA LEU A 19 21.21 1.40 -2.72
C LEU A 19 20.73 2.20 -1.50
N ILE A 20 21.31 1.91 -0.33
CA ILE A 20 20.97 2.59 0.92
C ILE A 20 22.11 3.57 1.24
N THR A 21 21.76 4.84 1.42
CA THR A 21 22.72 5.91 1.75
C THR A 21 22.85 6.12 3.27
N PRO A 22 23.92 6.80 3.75
CA PRO A 22 24.14 6.99 5.20
C PRO A 22 23.02 7.73 5.95
N ASP A 23 22.19 8.48 5.23
CA ASP A 23 20.99 9.14 5.75
C ASP A 23 19.77 8.21 5.87
N SER A 24 19.97 6.89 5.60
CA SER A 24 18.95 5.85 5.60
C SER A 24 17.92 5.94 4.47
N GLU A 25 18.14 6.84 3.51
CA GLU A 25 17.35 6.89 2.28
C GLU A 25 17.78 5.78 1.32
N ARG A 26 16.91 5.45 0.37
CA ARG A 26 17.15 4.39 -0.61
C ARG A 26 16.84 4.82 -2.02
N THR A 27 17.65 4.32 -2.94
CA THR A 27 17.38 4.35 -4.38
C THR A 27 17.15 2.93 -4.86
N MET A 28 16.06 2.71 -5.57
CA MET A 28 15.67 1.39 -6.09
C MET A 28 15.77 1.38 -7.60
N VAL A 29 16.62 0.51 -8.13
CA VAL A 29 16.72 0.24 -9.58
C VAL A 29 16.01 -1.08 -9.85
N THR A 30 14.76 -0.98 -10.28
CA THR A 30 13.85 -2.13 -10.40
C THR A 30 13.63 -2.51 -11.86
N PHE A 31 13.82 -3.80 -12.14
CA PHE A 31 13.35 -4.45 -13.35
C PHE A 31 12.23 -5.42 -12.98
N LEU A 32 11.00 -5.11 -13.39
CA LEU A 32 9.82 -5.90 -13.00
C LEU A 32 9.81 -7.32 -13.60
N GLY A 33 10.49 -7.50 -14.73
CA GLY A 33 10.52 -8.80 -15.39
C GLY A 33 9.12 -9.33 -15.71
N THR A 34 8.89 -10.61 -15.41
CA THR A 34 7.59 -11.25 -15.60
C THR A 34 6.49 -10.72 -14.67
N ALA A 35 6.83 -10.11 -13.53
CA ALA A 35 5.83 -9.52 -12.62
C ALA A 35 5.05 -8.38 -13.28
N GLY A 36 5.69 -7.59 -14.16
CA GLY A 36 5.02 -6.53 -14.92
C GLY A 36 4.09 -7.03 -16.03
N LYS A 37 3.97 -8.37 -16.21
CA LYS A 37 3.12 -8.99 -17.24
C LYS A 37 1.93 -9.75 -16.65
N ILE A 38 1.53 -9.40 -15.44
CA ILE A 38 0.34 -9.99 -14.83
C ILE A 38 -0.88 -9.74 -15.72
N ASN A 39 -1.74 -10.74 -15.87
CA ASN A 39 -2.96 -10.67 -16.67
C ASN A 39 -4.11 -11.40 -15.98
N GLU A 40 -5.32 -11.32 -16.53
CA GLU A 40 -6.53 -11.91 -15.95
C GLU A 40 -6.41 -13.41 -15.65
N ASN A 41 -5.69 -14.16 -16.49
CA ASN A 41 -5.52 -15.61 -16.32
C ASN A 41 -4.62 -15.96 -15.12
N ASP A 42 -3.85 -15.01 -14.62
CA ASP A 42 -3.01 -15.19 -13.44
C ASP A 42 -3.83 -15.07 -12.13
N ILE A 43 -5.08 -14.57 -12.22
CA ILE A 43 -5.93 -14.34 -11.07
C ILE A 43 -6.71 -15.60 -10.71
N ASN A 44 -6.45 -16.19 -9.55
CA ASN A 44 -7.26 -17.28 -9.03
C ASN A 44 -8.56 -16.73 -8.44
N ILE A 45 -9.60 -16.67 -9.27
CA ILE A 45 -10.93 -16.13 -8.89
C ILE A 45 -11.52 -16.82 -7.65
N ASN A 46 -11.33 -18.14 -7.51
CA ASN A 46 -11.85 -18.86 -6.34
C ASN A 46 -11.13 -18.46 -5.06
N ALA A 47 -9.82 -18.22 -5.13
CA ALA A 47 -9.05 -17.71 -3.98
C ALA A 47 -9.50 -16.28 -3.62
N VAL A 48 -9.65 -15.41 -4.61
CA VAL A 48 -10.12 -14.02 -4.41
C VAL A 48 -11.50 -14.01 -3.75
N LYS A 49 -12.48 -14.77 -4.27
CA LYS A 49 -13.84 -14.85 -3.72
C LYS A 49 -13.90 -15.38 -2.29
N LYS A 50 -12.98 -16.28 -1.93
CA LYS A 50 -12.92 -16.86 -0.58
C LYS A 50 -12.11 -16.01 0.40
N SER A 51 -11.39 -15.02 -0.10
CA SER A 51 -10.59 -14.12 0.75
C SER A 51 -11.49 -13.15 1.49
N GLU A 52 -11.16 -12.88 2.73
CA GLU A 52 -11.81 -11.86 3.53
C GLU A 52 -11.49 -10.45 3.01
N LEU A 53 -10.27 -10.28 2.47
CA LEU A 53 -9.80 -9.03 1.92
C LEU A 53 -8.79 -9.30 0.79
N LEU A 54 -8.95 -8.58 -0.32
CA LEU A 54 -7.97 -8.48 -1.39
C LEU A 54 -7.06 -7.27 -1.10
N PHE A 55 -5.73 -7.48 -1.03
CA PHE A 55 -4.77 -6.40 -0.93
C PHE A 55 -3.99 -6.24 -2.24
N LEU A 56 -3.96 -5.03 -2.76
CA LEU A 56 -3.34 -4.67 -4.03
C LEU A 56 -2.21 -3.67 -3.82
N GLU A 57 -1.19 -3.76 -4.68
CA GLU A 57 -0.06 -2.84 -4.72
C GLU A 57 -0.07 -2.01 -6.00
N GLY A 58 -0.01 -0.69 -5.88
CA GLY A 58 -0.02 0.24 -7.01
C GLY A 58 1.14 0.05 -7.98
N TYR A 59 2.27 -0.52 -7.51
CA TYR A 59 3.42 -0.81 -8.36
C TYR A 59 3.13 -1.72 -9.55
N LEU A 60 2.19 -2.63 -9.41
CA LEU A 60 1.84 -3.59 -10.47
C LEU A 60 0.71 -3.09 -11.36
N TRP A 61 0.06 -1.99 -10.99
CA TRP A 61 -0.97 -1.41 -11.84
C TRP A 61 -0.32 -0.70 -13.02
N ASP A 62 -0.66 -1.07 -14.24
CA ASP A 62 -0.28 -0.40 -15.48
C ASP A 62 -1.37 -0.62 -16.52
N GLU A 63 -1.36 0.17 -17.58
CA GLU A 63 -2.34 0.03 -18.65
C GLU A 63 -2.25 -1.32 -19.37
N GLY A 64 -3.36 -1.77 -19.95
CA GLY A 64 -3.43 -3.02 -20.69
C GLY A 64 -3.74 -4.22 -19.79
N GLU A 65 -2.94 -5.28 -19.89
CA GLU A 65 -3.15 -6.54 -19.18
C GLU A 65 -3.13 -6.40 -17.65
N PRO A 66 -2.17 -5.68 -17.04
CA PRO A 66 -2.16 -5.50 -15.59
C PRO A 66 -3.44 -4.83 -15.08
N ARG A 67 -3.93 -3.79 -15.76
CA ARG A 67 -5.19 -3.14 -15.39
C ARG A 67 -6.36 -4.10 -15.43
N ARG A 68 -6.49 -4.92 -16.49
CA ARG A 68 -7.56 -5.94 -16.58
C ARG A 68 -7.47 -6.95 -15.45
N ALA A 69 -6.26 -7.38 -15.07
CA ALA A 69 -6.06 -8.26 -13.93
C ALA A 69 -6.56 -7.63 -12.62
N PHE A 70 -6.26 -6.36 -12.39
CA PHE A 70 -6.76 -5.61 -11.24
C PHE A 70 -8.29 -5.51 -11.24
N ASP A 71 -8.88 -5.10 -12.36
CA ASP A 71 -10.34 -4.97 -12.50
C ASP A 71 -11.03 -6.30 -12.26
N THR A 72 -10.47 -7.40 -12.76
CA THR A 72 -10.97 -8.76 -12.55
C THR A 72 -10.86 -9.17 -11.08
N ALA A 73 -9.73 -8.90 -10.42
CA ALA A 73 -9.56 -9.21 -9.01
C ALA A 73 -10.53 -8.40 -8.13
N ILE A 74 -10.64 -7.09 -8.36
CA ILE A 74 -11.54 -6.19 -7.64
C ILE A 74 -13.00 -6.63 -7.80
N SER A 75 -13.42 -6.93 -9.02
CA SER A 75 -14.82 -7.32 -9.30
C SER A 75 -15.24 -8.65 -8.68
N ASN A 76 -14.27 -9.48 -8.29
CA ASN A 76 -14.51 -10.79 -7.68
C ASN A 76 -14.23 -10.84 -6.17
N SER A 77 -13.83 -9.72 -5.56
CA SER A 77 -13.50 -9.63 -4.14
C SER A 77 -14.66 -9.12 -3.30
N ASN A 78 -14.68 -9.50 -2.02
CA ASN A 78 -15.69 -9.02 -1.05
C ASN A 78 -15.28 -7.66 -0.47
N LYS A 79 -13.99 -7.44 -0.29
CA LYS A 79 -13.42 -6.21 0.27
C LYS A 79 -12.05 -5.97 -0.36
N VAL A 80 -11.77 -4.73 -0.72
CA VAL A 80 -10.52 -4.34 -1.40
C VAL A 80 -9.76 -3.32 -0.59
N ALA A 81 -8.49 -3.61 -0.33
CA ALA A 81 -7.51 -2.65 0.12
C ALA A 81 -6.43 -2.47 -0.94
N MET A 82 -5.89 -1.26 -1.05
CA MET A 82 -4.79 -0.97 -1.96
C MET A 82 -3.81 0.01 -1.33
N SER A 83 -2.51 -0.25 -1.50
CA SER A 83 -1.45 0.73 -1.30
C SER A 83 -1.27 1.56 -2.58
N LEU A 84 -1.18 2.89 -2.46
CA LEU A 84 -0.81 3.75 -3.60
C LEU A 84 0.66 3.58 -3.97
N SER A 85 1.44 2.98 -3.10
CA SER A 85 2.79 2.45 -3.26
C SER A 85 3.90 3.49 -3.35
N ASP A 86 3.80 4.45 -4.27
CA ASP A 86 4.83 5.46 -4.48
C ASP A 86 4.26 6.69 -5.19
N LEU A 87 4.88 7.85 -4.96
CA LEU A 87 4.51 9.11 -5.61
C LEU A 87 4.55 9.00 -7.14
N PHE A 88 5.54 8.30 -7.68
CA PHE A 88 5.67 8.05 -9.12
C PHE A 88 4.46 7.28 -9.68
N CYS A 89 3.98 6.25 -8.97
CA CYS A 89 2.78 5.51 -9.36
C CYS A 89 1.55 6.41 -9.37
N VAL A 90 1.41 7.24 -8.32
CA VAL A 90 0.30 8.19 -8.21
C VAL A 90 0.32 9.21 -9.35
N GLU A 91 1.46 9.82 -9.65
CA GLU A 91 1.57 10.82 -10.71
C GLU A 91 1.30 10.25 -12.09
N ARG A 92 1.79 9.03 -12.34
CA ARG A 92 1.61 8.33 -13.62
C ARG A 92 0.16 7.89 -13.86
N HIS A 93 -0.57 7.49 -12.81
CA HIS A 93 -1.90 6.88 -12.91
C HIS A 93 -2.98 7.65 -12.15
N LYS A 94 -2.79 8.94 -11.98
CA LYS A 94 -3.55 9.81 -11.08
C LYS A 94 -5.06 9.68 -11.21
N GLU A 95 -5.58 9.79 -12.42
CA GLU A 95 -7.03 9.76 -12.66
C GLU A 95 -7.63 8.40 -12.29
N HIS A 96 -6.95 7.31 -12.65
CA HIS A 96 -7.40 5.97 -12.32
C HIS A 96 -7.31 5.67 -10.82
N PHE A 97 -6.21 6.07 -10.19
CA PHE A 97 -6.06 5.89 -8.73
C PHE A 97 -7.11 6.70 -7.97
N LEU A 98 -7.41 7.92 -8.43
CA LEU A 98 -8.46 8.74 -7.83
C LEU A 98 -9.85 8.08 -7.99
N GLU A 99 -10.12 7.49 -9.14
CA GLU A 99 -11.35 6.71 -9.38
C GLU A 99 -11.42 5.49 -8.47
N LEU A 100 -10.35 4.70 -8.37
CA LEU A 100 -10.28 3.55 -7.49
C LEU A 100 -10.53 3.94 -6.04
N VAL A 101 -9.85 4.96 -5.53
CA VAL A 101 -9.98 5.46 -4.15
C VAL A 101 -11.40 5.93 -3.85
N LYS A 102 -12.04 6.61 -4.78
CA LYS A 102 -13.41 7.11 -4.58
C LYS A 102 -14.47 6.02 -4.64
N ASN A 103 -14.31 5.06 -5.56
CA ASN A 103 -15.43 4.23 -5.98
C ASN A 103 -15.23 2.72 -5.76
N LYS A 104 -13.99 2.22 -5.76
CA LYS A 104 -13.72 0.78 -5.78
C LYS A 104 -13.10 0.23 -4.50
N LEU A 105 -12.21 1.00 -3.87
CA LEU A 105 -11.49 0.55 -2.69
C LEU A 105 -12.33 0.74 -1.43
N ASP A 106 -12.23 -0.20 -0.51
CA ASP A 106 -12.76 -0.09 0.85
C ASP A 106 -11.73 0.51 1.79
N ILE A 107 -10.44 0.22 1.54
CA ILE A 107 -9.32 0.73 2.34
C ILE A 107 -8.22 1.21 1.39
N THR A 108 -7.76 2.44 1.60
CA THR A 108 -6.60 3.00 0.89
C THR A 108 -5.46 3.20 1.86
N PHE A 109 -4.28 2.63 1.56
CA PHE A 109 -3.02 2.94 2.23
C PHE A 109 -2.22 3.92 1.38
N THR A 110 -1.69 4.95 2.02
CA THR A 110 -0.95 6.02 1.33
C THR A 110 -0.05 6.75 2.32
N ASN A 111 0.94 7.49 1.81
CA ASN A 111 1.64 8.47 2.62
C ASN A 111 1.09 9.89 2.37
N GLU A 112 1.57 10.86 3.17
CA GLU A 112 1.14 12.26 3.08
C GLU A 112 1.37 12.85 1.68
N GLN A 113 2.52 12.57 1.06
CA GLN A 113 2.87 13.11 -0.26
C GLN A 113 2.04 12.48 -1.38
N GLU A 114 1.84 11.19 -1.36
CA GLU A 114 1.04 10.45 -2.34
C GLU A 114 -0.40 10.96 -2.38
N ILE A 115 -1.07 11.05 -1.22
CA ILE A 115 -2.48 11.47 -1.17
C ILE A 115 -2.63 12.95 -1.53
N MET A 116 -1.70 13.81 -1.13
CA MET A 116 -1.68 15.22 -1.52
C MET A 116 -1.52 15.37 -3.03
N SER A 117 -0.61 14.60 -3.65
CA SER A 117 -0.45 14.55 -5.10
C SER A 117 -1.71 14.04 -5.78
N LEU A 118 -2.32 12.95 -5.26
CA LEU A 118 -3.52 12.35 -5.83
C LEU A 118 -4.67 13.34 -5.94
N ILE A 119 -4.92 14.13 -4.89
CA ILE A 119 -6.01 15.11 -4.85
C ILE A 119 -5.60 16.50 -5.36
N ASN A 120 -4.35 16.64 -5.81
CA ASN A 120 -3.79 17.90 -6.30
C ASN A 120 -3.85 19.05 -5.26
N SER A 121 -3.55 18.75 -4.01
CA SER A 121 -3.52 19.73 -2.93
C SER A 121 -2.11 19.91 -2.34
N LYS A 122 -1.88 21.11 -1.78
CA LYS A 122 -0.69 21.45 -1.00
C LYS A 122 -0.98 21.57 0.50
N LYS A 123 -2.23 21.32 0.90
CA LYS A 123 -2.68 21.46 2.29
C LYS A 123 -3.17 20.12 2.82
N PHE A 124 -2.67 19.72 3.98
CA PHE A 124 -3.08 18.44 4.58
C PHE A 124 -4.54 18.45 5.07
N GLU A 125 -5.06 19.62 5.40
CA GLU A 125 -6.47 19.82 5.76
C GLU A 125 -7.42 19.36 4.64
N ASP A 126 -7.05 19.61 3.37
CA ASP A 126 -7.83 19.18 2.21
C ASP A 126 -7.86 17.64 2.09
N VAL A 127 -6.77 16.98 2.53
CA VAL A 127 -6.71 15.49 2.58
C VAL A 127 -7.70 14.95 3.60
N ILE A 128 -7.78 15.58 4.77
CA ILE A 128 -8.74 15.17 5.81
C ILE A 128 -10.17 15.35 5.31
N GLU A 129 -10.48 16.48 4.69
CA GLU A 129 -11.81 16.75 4.14
C GLU A 129 -12.16 15.79 3.01
N PHE A 130 -11.25 15.54 2.08
CA PHE A 130 -11.42 14.57 1.00
C PHE A 130 -11.73 13.19 1.58
N SER A 131 -10.91 12.72 2.53
CA SER A 131 -11.04 11.39 3.14
C SER A 131 -12.38 11.21 3.87
N LYS A 132 -12.88 12.26 4.54
CA LYS A 132 -14.21 12.26 5.15
C LYS A 132 -15.32 12.17 4.11
N LYS A 133 -15.19 12.90 2.99
CA LYS A 133 -16.21 12.95 1.93
C LYS A 133 -16.40 11.61 1.22
N ILE A 134 -15.33 10.87 0.96
CA ILE A 134 -15.43 9.59 0.25
C ILE A 134 -16.03 8.46 1.10
N ARG A 135 -16.12 8.63 2.42
CA ARG A 135 -16.71 7.66 3.37
C ARG A 135 -16.08 6.26 3.34
N LYS A 136 -14.88 6.15 2.80
CA LYS A 136 -14.05 4.93 2.79
C LYS A 136 -12.99 5.03 3.87
N LEU A 137 -12.33 3.94 4.20
CA LEU A 137 -11.22 3.97 5.14
C LEU A 137 -9.95 4.42 4.41
N VAL A 138 -9.39 5.55 4.81
CA VAL A 138 -8.09 6.04 4.33
C VAL A 138 -7.10 5.99 5.47
N VAL A 139 -5.99 5.31 5.25
CA VAL A 139 -4.91 5.12 6.22
C VAL A 139 -3.67 5.81 5.69
N ILE A 140 -3.18 6.82 6.41
CA ILE A 140 -2.15 7.75 5.94
C ILE A 140 -0.95 7.70 6.86
N THR A 141 0.21 7.33 6.34
CA THR A 141 1.49 7.42 7.06
C THR A 141 2.11 8.81 6.85
N ARG A 142 2.76 9.33 7.90
CA ARG A 142 3.31 10.69 7.91
C ARG A 142 4.73 10.74 8.49
N GLY A 143 5.49 9.68 8.31
CA GLY A 143 6.85 9.57 8.83
C GLY A 143 6.91 9.80 10.34
N GLU A 144 7.73 10.74 10.80
CA GLU A 144 7.90 11.08 12.21
C GLU A 144 6.62 11.60 12.89
N LYS A 145 5.69 12.14 12.11
CA LYS A 145 4.39 12.63 12.63
C LYS A 145 3.43 11.48 12.98
N GLY A 146 3.78 10.21 12.67
CA GLY A 146 2.95 9.05 12.94
C GLY A 146 2.02 8.68 11.79
N ALA A 147 0.78 8.32 12.09
CA ALA A 147 -0.19 7.90 11.08
C ALA A 147 -1.64 8.23 11.49
N LEU A 148 -2.51 8.33 10.48
CA LEU A 148 -3.95 8.56 10.66
C LEU A 148 -4.75 7.44 9.99
N ALA A 149 -5.93 7.16 10.55
CA ALA A 149 -6.99 6.41 9.89
C ALA A 149 -8.25 7.28 9.90
N ILE A 150 -8.81 7.53 8.73
CA ILE A 150 -9.99 8.37 8.55
C ILE A 150 -11.09 7.50 7.97
N LYS A 151 -12.21 7.43 8.68
CA LYS A 151 -13.40 6.69 8.23
C LYS A 151 -14.64 7.51 8.57
N ASN A 152 -15.45 7.76 7.56
CA ASN A 152 -16.60 8.68 7.70
C ASN A 152 -16.10 10.06 8.19
N ASN A 153 -16.62 10.53 9.32
CA ASN A 153 -16.22 11.80 9.93
C ASN A 153 -15.21 11.65 11.07
N GLU A 154 -14.78 10.43 11.39
CA GLU A 154 -13.89 10.16 12.50
C GLU A 154 -12.43 10.11 12.01
N VAL A 155 -11.55 10.69 12.82
CA VAL A 155 -10.10 10.70 12.60
C VAL A 155 -9.43 10.06 13.80
N PHE A 156 -8.70 8.99 13.56
CA PHE A 156 -7.89 8.29 14.56
C PHE A 156 -6.43 8.57 14.25
N GLU A 157 -5.63 8.80 15.27
CA GLU A 157 -4.21 9.15 15.12
C GLU A 157 -3.32 8.30 16.01
N THR A 158 -2.10 8.05 15.55
CA THR A 158 -1.01 7.50 16.36
C THR A 158 0.25 8.31 16.11
N THR A 159 1.12 8.38 17.11
CA THR A 159 2.43 9.04 17.01
C THR A 159 3.50 8.02 16.72
N SER A 160 4.53 8.43 15.99
CA SER A 160 5.73 7.62 15.80
C SER A 160 6.54 7.53 17.12
N PRO A 161 7.13 6.38 17.47
CA PRO A 161 8.06 6.30 18.57
C PRO A 161 9.26 7.24 18.37
N ARG A 162 9.76 7.80 19.48
CA ARG A 162 10.93 8.69 19.44
C ARG A 162 12.24 7.89 19.52
N ASN A 163 13.33 8.51 19.10
CA ASN A 163 14.69 7.96 19.22
C ASN A 163 14.93 6.62 18.50
N LEU A 164 14.26 6.40 17.37
CA LEU A 164 14.50 5.22 16.54
C LEU A 164 15.88 5.36 15.86
N LYS A 165 16.63 4.25 15.82
CA LYS A 165 17.89 4.17 15.08
C LYS A 165 17.58 3.70 13.64
N ILE A 166 17.19 4.63 12.80
CA ILE A 166 16.80 4.35 11.41
C ILE A 166 18.04 3.90 10.64
N LYS A 167 17.94 2.78 9.94
CA LYS A 167 18.98 2.21 9.08
C LYS A 167 18.54 2.06 7.64
N ASP A 168 17.27 1.72 7.43
CA ASP A 168 16.72 1.42 6.11
C ASP A 168 15.21 1.65 6.11
N LEU A 169 14.76 2.56 5.27
CA LEU A 169 13.33 2.87 5.13
C LEU A 169 12.59 1.94 4.16
N THR A 170 13.31 0.96 3.57
CA THR A 170 12.68 -0.04 2.70
C THR A 170 11.59 -0.80 3.44
N VAL A 171 10.47 -1.05 2.77
CA VAL A 171 9.28 -1.76 3.28
C VAL A 171 8.62 -1.17 4.54
N ALA A 172 8.95 0.06 4.93
CA ALA A 172 8.29 0.71 6.07
C ALA A 172 6.76 0.77 5.90
N GLY A 173 6.30 1.13 4.70
CA GLY A 173 4.89 1.16 4.33
C GLY A 173 4.24 -0.23 4.32
N ASP A 174 4.94 -1.22 3.79
CA ASP A 174 4.43 -2.60 3.69
C ASP A 174 4.21 -3.22 5.06
N LEU A 175 5.19 -3.06 5.97
CA LEU A 175 5.07 -3.54 7.34
C LEU A 175 4.03 -2.75 8.15
N PHE A 176 3.89 -1.45 7.87
CA PHE A 176 2.80 -0.66 8.45
C PHE A 176 1.44 -1.21 8.01
N ALA A 177 1.23 -1.39 6.70
CA ALA A 177 -0.02 -1.92 6.15
C ALA A 177 -0.31 -3.33 6.69
N SER A 178 0.70 -4.20 6.75
CA SER A 178 0.58 -5.56 7.30
C SER A 178 0.15 -5.54 8.77
N GLY A 179 0.80 -4.71 9.60
CA GLY A 179 0.45 -4.57 11.01
C GLY A 179 -0.95 -4.01 11.21
N PHE A 180 -1.32 -2.98 10.44
CA PHE A 180 -2.66 -2.40 10.45
C PHE A 180 -3.72 -3.42 10.07
N LEU A 181 -3.54 -4.11 8.94
CA LEU A 181 -4.48 -5.12 8.46
C LEU A 181 -4.59 -6.30 9.40
N HIS A 182 -3.50 -6.72 10.04
CA HIS A 182 -3.56 -7.74 11.09
C HIS A 182 -4.49 -7.32 12.23
N GLY A 183 -4.39 -6.09 12.73
CA GLY A 183 -5.32 -5.57 13.75
C GLY A 183 -6.75 -5.50 13.22
N TYR A 184 -6.93 -4.91 12.07
CA TYR A 184 -8.24 -4.68 11.44
C TYR A 184 -9.02 -5.97 11.17
N LEU A 185 -8.37 -7.00 10.62
CA LEU A 185 -8.98 -8.30 10.34
C LEU A 185 -9.22 -9.15 11.59
N ASN A 186 -8.55 -8.84 12.71
CA ASN A 186 -8.81 -9.43 14.02
C ASN A 186 -9.73 -8.53 14.89
N GLU A 187 -10.58 -7.73 14.25
CA GLU A 187 -11.63 -6.93 14.88
C GLU A 187 -11.14 -5.92 15.94
N LYS A 188 -9.88 -5.51 15.86
CA LYS A 188 -9.36 -4.42 16.69
C LYS A 188 -9.90 -3.08 16.23
N SER A 189 -9.97 -2.12 17.12
CA SER A 189 -10.31 -0.74 16.78
C SER A 189 -9.32 -0.16 15.77
N LEU A 190 -9.73 0.88 15.03
CA LEU A 190 -8.84 1.57 14.10
C LEU A 190 -7.62 2.16 14.81
N LYS A 191 -7.78 2.61 16.04
CA LYS A 191 -6.68 3.10 16.88
C LYS A 191 -5.67 2.00 17.20
N GLU A 192 -6.12 0.83 17.65
CA GLU A 192 -5.26 -0.32 17.94
C GLU A 192 -4.58 -0.83 16.67
N SER A 193 -5.28 -0.84 15.55
CA SER A 193 -4.72 -1.21 14.24
C SER A 193 -3.63 -0.24 13.79
N LEU A 194 -3.82 1.07 13.99
CA LEU A 194 -2.77 2.09 13.74
C LEU A 194 -1.54 1.85 14.61
N ILE A 195 -1.73 1.59 15.90
CA ILE A 195 -0.63 1.30 16.83
C ILE A 195 0.15 0.08 16.32
N LYS A 196 -0.55 -0.99 15.93
CA LYS A 196 0.09 -2.21 15.41
C LYS A 196 0.87 -1.97 14.13
N GLY A 197 0.34 -1.19 13.19
CA GLY A 197 1.04 -0.76 11.99
C GLY A 197 2.30 0.03 12.31
N THR A 198 2.19 1.00 13.21
CA THR A 198 3.33 1.83 13.67
C THR A 198 4.42 0.98 14.35
N GLU A 199 4.05 0.01 15.18
CA GLU A 199 5.00 -0.93 15.80
C GLU A 199 5.79 -1.72 14.76
N MET A 200 5.11 -2.29 13.77
CA MET A 200 5.74 -3.10 12.74
C MET A 200 6.68 -2.28 11.85
N SER A 201 6.22 -1.10 11.41
CA SER A 201 7.04 -0.16 10.66
C SER A 201 8.27 0.27 11.45
N SER A 202 8.09 0.65 12.72
CA SER A 202 9.20 1.07 13.61
C SER A 202 10.23 -0.02 13.86
N LYS A 203 9.84 -1.28 13.86
CA LYS A 203 10.78 -2.41 13.98
C LYS A 203 11.62 -2.58 12.72
N VAL A 204 10.98 -2.58 11.55
CA VAL A 204 11.68 -2.88 10.30
C VAL A 204 12.67 -1.79 9.92
N ILE A 205 12.37 -0.52 10.13
CA ILE A 205 13.29 0.58 9.74
C ILE A 205 14.59 0.64 10.57
N GLN A 206 14.72 -0.14 11.63
CA GLN A 206 15.93 -0.23 12.46
C GLN A 206 16.88 -1.36 12.04
N ILE A 207 16.53 -2.11 11.02
CA ILE A 207 17.38 -3.17 10.44
C ILE A 207 17.61 -2.89 8.96
N ILE A 208 18.58 -3.54 8.36
CA ILE A 208 18.79 -3.53 6.91
C ILE A 208 18.01 -4.68 6.30
N GLY A 209 17.24 -4.40 5.25
CA GLY A 209 16.46 -5.38 4.51
C GLY A 209 15.01 -5.49 4.96
N ALA A 210 14.27 -6.29 4.21
CA ALA A 210 12.80 -6.31 4.23
C ALA A 210 12.18 -7.26 5.28
N ARG A 211 12.95 -7.97 6.07
CA ARG A 211 12.42 -9.00 6.99
C ARG A 211 12.90 -8.77 8.41
N ILE A 212 11.94 -8.81 9.34
CA ILE A 212 12.20 -8.85 10.77
C ILE A 212 12.49 -10.31 11.13
N ASN A 213 13.70 -10.58 11.64
CA ASN A 213 14.12 -11.91 12.14
C ASN A 213 13.60 -12.12 13.56
#